data_d984456a1624d1c6039f6146a2e44298
#
_entry.id   d984456a1624d1c6039f6146a2e44298
#
_cell.length_a   1.000
_cell.length_b   1.000
_cell.length_c   1.000
_cell.angle_alpha   90.00
_cell.angle_beta   90.00
_cell.angle_gamma   90.00
#
_symmetry.space_group_name_H-M   'P 1'
#
loop_
_entity.id
_entity.type
_entity.pdbx_description
1 polymer ?
#
loop_
_entity_poly.entity_id
_entity_poly.type
_entity_poly.pdbx_seq_one_letter_code
_entity_poly.pdbx_strand_id
1 'polypeptide(L)'
;GAYGIEAAAQTYFGKSTKQLSVAEAAVLAALIKQPEPSATHKGYDPAINQQAALERWNYVVQGMITEGWLDAPGKPKHPTEYPTKTLKKYNPKGNAAFGVNTPYGNVINYVAQEMRDMKLCTDNEAAVTAEMPECRQALSKGGYRITTTIDRSLQEKALAAVRPATKGSELSDQPKTLMAALVSIDPSNGEVRAYYGGDNGTGTDFAGKNYDQNGVISGGHPPGSSFKIYTLAAALENDISIKSRWKGKSFKPEGFENPISNAGHDASCGNSCTLEQSTLKSLNVPFYYITEQIGPDKVLDVAKRAGVSMMWSDNPVKSYDLTKSDPKKLAPAPFYHVLGYGQYPITVLDHANGVATFANQGVYFKAHFVRKVEKQNPVTGKWDLVGSPKLKGQQRIKKDVVADVTSVLEEYPAAVNRRLDNGRKAAEKTGTWELGDPKQPLANGDAWMVGYTPQLATAVWVGNKGNRKAIKDKNGKNISGSSIPGAVFQRFMSDALKGKDKVDFPPAAHVGKDDTGNGEAPPPEQPNCDPLGLFCPGGPNGGGNPGGGNPGGGGTPGGGGDPNLPDFPGRPGGGGGGGGGGGGLLPSTAPRQTY
;
A
#
# COMPACT_ATOMS: atom_id res chain seq x y z
N GLY A 1 -24.39 -7.90 -21.27
CA GLY A 1 -25.44 -8.90 -21.07
C GLY A 1 -25.40 -9.50 -19.66
N ALA A 2 -26.49 -10.16 -19.27
CA ALA A 2 -26.59 -10.92 -18.03
C ALA A 2 -26.61 -12.42 -18.37
N TYR A 3 -25.93 -13.25 -17.58
CA TYR A 3 -25.88 -14.68 -17.79
C TYR A 3 -26.77 -15.41 -16.77
N GLY A 4 -27.79 -16.10 -17.26
CA GLY A 4 -28.79 -16.79 -16.46
C GLY A 4 -29.96 -15.90 -16.08
N ILE A 5 -31.12 -16.55 -15.84
CA ILE A 5 -32.39 -15.85 -15.61
C ILE A 5 -32.37 -14.99 -14.33
N GLU A 6 -31.72 -15.44 -13.27
CA GLU A 6 -31.64 -14.68 -12.02
C GLU A 6 -30.82 -13.40 -12.20
N ALA A 7 -29.63 -13.50 -12.85
CA ALA A 7 -28.81 -12.33 -13.16
C ALA A 7 -29.52 -11.35 -14.09
N ALA A 8 -30.28 -11.86 -15.07
CA ALA A 8 -31.09 -11.04 -15.96
C ALA A 8 -32.22 -10.34 -15.19
N ALA A 9 -32.96 -11.03 -14.33
CA ALA A 9 -34.00 -10.47 -13.48
C ALA A 9 -33.48 -9.33 -12.59
N GLN A 10 -32.33 -9.52 -11.98
CA GLN A 10 -31.66 -8.48 -11.18
C GLN A 10 -31.20 -7.29 -12.02
N THR A 11 -30.62 -7.55 -13.20
CA THR A 11 -30.10 -6.51 -14.10
C THR A 11 -31.24 -5.63 -14.66
N TYR A 12 -32.24 -6.25 -15.19
CA TYR A 12 -33.29 -5.53 -15.91
C TYR A 12 -34.41 -5.01 -15.00
N PHE A 13 -34.69 -5.67 -13.87
CA PHE A 13 -35.82 -5.33 -12.99
C PHE A 13 -35.41 -5.15 -11.51
N GLY A 14 -34.23 -5.62 -11.07
CA GLY A 14 -33.80 -5.59 -9.68
C GLY A 14 -34.60 -6.47 -8.74
N LYS A 15 -35.15 -7.53 -9.29
CA LYS A 15 -35.99 -8.52 -8.62
C LYS A 15 -35.36 -9.91 -8.72
N SER A 16 -35.68 -10.80 -7.80
CA SER A 16 -35.40 -12.23 -8.01
C SER A 16 -36.32 -12.80 -9.10
N THR A 17 -35.88 -13.88 -9.73
CA THR A 17 -36.69 -14.56 -10.78
C THR A 17 -38.11 -14.90 -10.30
N LYS A 18 -38.27 -15.29 -9.05
CA LYS A 18 -39.57 -15.63 -8.44
C LYS A 18 -40.52 -14.44 -8.28
N GLN A 19 -39.99 -13.22 -8.34
CA GLN A 19 -40.76 -11.97 -8.19
C GLN A 19 -41.12 -11.33 -9.53
N LEU A 20 -40.68 -11.91 -10.65
CA LEU A 20 -41.02 -11.40 -11.98
C LEU A 20 -42.49 -11.57 -12.26
N SER A 21 -43.12 -10.52 -12.82
CA SER A 21 -44.40 -10.62 -13.44
C SER A 21 -44.32 -11.35 -14.81
N VAL A 22 -45.42 -11.82 -15.33
CA VAL A 22 -45.48 -12.41 -16.68
C VAL A 22 -44.93 -11.46 -17.73
N ALA A 23 -45.29 -10.17 -17.65
CA ALA A 23 -44.78 -9.14 -18.56
C ALA A 23 -43.25 -9.01 -18.50
N GLU A 24 -42.68 -9.01 -17.31
CA GLU A 24 -41.22 -8.92 -17.09
C GLU A 24 -40.50 -10.17 -17.56
N ALA A 25 -41.05 -11.36 -17.28
CA ALA A 25 -40.51 -12.63 -17.76
C ALA A 25 -40.50 -12.70 -19.28
N ALA A 26 -41.57 -12.22 -19.96
CA ALA A 26 -41.65 -12.14 -21.42
C ALA A 26 -40.57 -11.22 -22.02
N VAL A 27 -40.18 -10.12 -21.35
CA VAL A 27 -39.02 -9.29 -21.79
C VAL A 27 -37.74 -10.11 -21.78
N LEU A 28 -37.47 -10.85 -20.69
CA LEU A 28 -36.25 -11.67 -20.61
C LEU A 28 -36.27 -12.79 -21.66
N ALA A 29 -37.43 -13.40 -21.94
CA ALA A 29 -37.57 -14.39 -23.00
C ALA A 29 -37.32 -13.78 -24.40
N ALA A 30 -37.80 -12.57 -24.64
CA ALA A 30 -37.58 -11.85 -25.91
C ALA A 30 -36.06 -11.58 -26.15
N LEU A 31 -35.31 -11.27 -25.10
CA LEU A 31 -33.87 -11.03 -25.15
C LEU A 31 -33.06 -12.25 -25.59
N ILE A 32 -33.51 -13.48 -25.30
CA ILE A 32 -32.76 -14.73 -25.59
C ILE A 32 -32.47 -14.85 -27.10
N LYS A 33 -33.35 -14.37 -27.96
CA LYS A 33 -33.16 -14.45 -29.41
C LYS A 33 -31.92 -13.72 -29.89
N GLN A 34 -31.69 -12.49 -29.40
CA GLN A 34 -30.52 -11.69 -29.74
C GLN A 34 -30.36 -10.55 -28.70
N PRO A 35 -29.62 -10.81 -27.62
CA PRO A 35 -29.46 -9.84 -26.54
C PRO A 35 -28.52 -8.68 -26.91
N GLU A 36 -27.62 -8.88 -27.88
CA GLU A 36 -26.61 -7.90 -28.27
C GLU A 36 -26.74 -7.52 -29.76
N PRO A 37 -26.34 -6.30 -30.15
CA PRO A 37 -26.28 -5.88 -31.54
C PRO A 37 -25.36 -6.78 -32.38
N SER A 38 -25.75 -7.00 -33.64
CA SER A 38 -24.93 -7.61 -34.68
C SER A 38 -24.72 -6.62 -35.82
N ALA A 39 -23.99 -7.02 -36.86
CA ALA A 39 -23.80 -6.20 -38.06
C ALA A 39 -25.12 -5.83 -38.77
N THR A 40 -26.13 -6.69 -38.64
CA THR A 40 -27.40 -6.56 -39.36
C THR A 40 -28.60 -6.21 -38.49
N HIS A 41 -28.51 -6.32 -37.17
CA HIS A 41 -29.63 -6.08 -36.27
C HIS A 41 -29.14 -5.52 -34.91
N LYS A 42 -29.84 -4.48 -34.41
CA LYS A 42 -29.49 -3.82 -33.14
C LYS A 42 -29.82 -4.63 -31.88
N GLY A 43 -30.35 -5.86 -32.01
CA GLY A 43 -30.78 -6.71 -30.90
C GLY A 43 -32.13 -6.31 -30.30
N TYR A 44 -32.55 -7.06 -29.26
CA TYR A 44 -33.81 -6.88 -28.55
C TYR A 44 -33.65 -6.30 -27.15
N ASP A 45 -32.46 -5.73 -26.85
CA ASP A 45 -32.26 -5.03 -25.59
C ASP A 45 -33.03 -3.72 -25.56
N PRO A 46 -33.97 -3.50 -24.61
CA PRO A 46 -34.80 -2.31 -24.56
C PRO A 46 -34.02 -1.00 -24.34
N ALA A 47 -32.82 -1.06 -23.79
CA ALA A 47 -31.95 0.12 -23.63
C ALA A 47 -31.24 0.51 -24.94
N ILE A 48 -31.19 -0.40 -25.92
CA ILE A 48 -30.51 -0.20 -27.22
C ILE A 48 -31.53 0.01 -28.33
N ASN A 49 -32.59 -0.80 -28.35
CA ASN A 49 -33.61 -0.79 -29.39
C ASN A 49 -35.00 -1.12 -28.81
N GLN A 50 -35.61 -0.10 -28.21
CA GLN A 50 -36.89 -0.24 -27.50
C GLN A 50 -38.04 -0.72 -28.44
N GLN A 51 -38.06 -0.27 -29.68
CA GLN A 51 -39.10 -0.66 -30.64
C GLN A 51 -39.03 -2.15 -30.96
N ALA A 52 -37.84 -2.67 -31.31
CA ALA A 52 -37.66 -4.09 -31.59
C ALA A 52 -37.89 -4.95 -30.34
N ALA A 53 -37.53 -4.45 -29.16
CA ALA A 53 -37.80 -5.13 -27.89
C ALA A 53 -39.30 -5.29 -27.65
N LEU A 54 -40.11 -4.25 -27.92
CA LEU A 54 -41.58 -4.28 -27.83
C LEU A 54 -42.19 -5.25 -28.84
N GLU A 55 -41.77 -5.18 -30.11
CA GLU A 55 -42.26 -6.09 -31.17
C GLU A 55 -41.97 -7.55 -30.82
N ARG A 56 -40.75 -7.84 -30.35
CA ARG A 56 -40.36 -9.21 -29.94
C ARG A 56 -41.09 -9.66 -28.68
N TRP A 57 -41.34 -8.78 -27.73
CA TRP A 57 -42.15 -9.04 -26.54
C TRP A 57 -43.58 -9.43 -26.93
N ASN A 58 -44.23 -8.67 -27.82
CA ASN A 58 -45.57 -9.01 -28.35
C ASN A 58 -45.58 -10.40 -28.99
N TYR A 59 -44.57 -10.73 -29.79
CA TYR A 59 -44.42 -12.05 -30.38
C TYR A 59 -44.34 -13.16 -29.30
N VAL A 60 -43.54 -12.95 -28.22
CA VAL A 60 -43.42 -13.91 -27.12
C VAL A 60 -44.75 -14.07 -26.38
N VAL A 61 -45.45 -12.97 -26.04
CA VAL A 61 -46.74 -13.00 -25.34
C VAL A 61 -47.78 -13.72 -26.20
N GLN A 62 -47.86 -13.42 -27.50
CA GLN A 62 -48.79 -14.08 -28.41
C GLN A 62 -48.51 -15.59 -28.53
N GLY A 63 -47.22 -15.98 -28.58
CA GLY A 63 -46.82 -17.40 -28.52
C GLY A 63 -47.30 -18.09 -27.25
N MET A 64 -47.15 -17.43 -26.09
CA MET A 64 -47.61 -17.97 -24.81
C MET A 64 -49.12 -18.14 -24.74
N ILE A 65 -49.89 -17.27 -25.40
CA ILE A 65 -51.35 -17.41 -25.52
C ILE A 65 -51.69 -18.60 -26.42
N THR A 66 -51.05 -18.69 -27.58
CA THR A 66 -51.29 -19.78 -28.56
C THR A 66 -50.98 -21.16 -27.97
N GLU A 67 -49.92 -21.26 -27.14
CA GLU A 67 -49.55 -22.50 -26.46
C GLU A 67 -50.38 -22.78 -25.18
N GLY A 68 -51.40 -21.95 -24.90
CA GLY A 68 -52.26 -22.12 -23.72
C GLY A 68 -51.56 -21.91 -22.36
N TRP A 69 -50.44 -21.21 -22.35
CA TRP A 69 -49.76 -20.85 -21.12
C TRP A 69 -50.35 -19.62 -20.43
N LEU A 70 -51.08 -18.81 -21.23
CA LEU A 70 -51.84 -17.64 -20.79
C LEU A 70 -53.29 -17.78 -21.22
N ASP A 71 -54.20 -17.13 -20.50
CA ASP A 71 -55.63 -17.04 -20.74
C ASP A 71 -56.44 -18.34 -20.72
N ALA A 72 -55.80 -19.50 -20.68
CA ALA A 72 -56.49 -20.77 -20.50
C ALA A 72 -57.08 -20.89 -19.08
N PRO A 73 -58.09 -21.75 -18.85
CA PRO A 73 -58.61 -21.98 -17.51
C PRO A 73 -57.55 -22.32 -16.49
N GLY A 74 -57.49 -21.54 -15.40
CA GLY A 74 -56.47 -21.70 -14.33
C GLY A 74 -55.09 -21.13 -14.65
N LYS A 75 -54.89 -20.45 -15.77
CA LYS A 75 -53.64 -19.79 -16.16
C LYS A 75 -53.73 -18.27 -15.95
N PRO A 76 -52.55 -17.60 -15.81
CA PRO A 76 -52.51 -16.14 -15.73
C PRO A 76 -53.11 -15.48 -16.96
N LYS A 77 -53.67 -14.27 -16.80
CA LYS A 77 -54.06 -13.41 -17.91
C LYS A 77 -52.84 -12.86 -18.63
N HIS A 78 -52.92 -12.69 -19.96
CA HIS A 78 -51.84 -12.08 -20.72
C HIS A 78 -51.61 -10.62 -20.31
N PRO A 79 -50.37 -10.14 -20.30
CA PRO A 79 -50.08 -8.74 -20.05
C PRO A 79 -50.43 -7.90 -21.28
N THR A 80 -51.14 -6.78 -21.05
CA THR A 80 -51.54 -5.85 -22.11
C THR A 80 -50.56 -4.72 -22.36
N GLU A 81 -49.61 -4.50 -21.41
CA GLU A 81 -48.64 -3.41 -21.50
C GLU A 81 -47.22 -3.94 -21.33
N TYR A 82 -46.31 -3.37 -22.14
CA TYR A 82 -44.87 -3.59 -21.95
C TYR A 82 -44.39 -2.98 -20.62
N PRO A 83 -43.59 -3.67 -19.79
CA PRO A 83 -43.31 -3.26 -18.42
C PRO A 83 -42.26 -2.15 -18.34
N THR A 84 -42.45 -1.04 -19.05
CA THR A 84 -41.52 0.09 -19.12
C THR A 84 -41.22 0.72 -17.74
N LYS A 85 -42.24 0.76 -16.86
CA LYS A 85 -42.13 1.39 -15.52
C LYS A 85 -41.24 0.62 -14.56
N THR A 86 -41.11 -0.70 -14.74
CA THR A 86 -40.34 -1.57 -13.87
C THR A 86 -38.93 -1.87 -14.41
N LEU A 87 -38.68 -1.51 -15.69
CA LEU A 87 -37.32 -1.59 -16.27
C LEU A 87 -36.37 -0.63 -15.58
N LYS A 88 -35.27 -1.16 -15.13
CA LYS A 88 -34.18 -0.33 -14.58
C LYS A 88 -33.40 0.34 -15.70
N LYS A 89 -33.02 1.59 -15.46
CA LYS A 89 -31.97 2.22 -16.28
C LYS A 89 -30.65 1.53 -16.00
N TYR A 90 -30.07 0.86 -16.96
CA TYR A 90 -28.75 0.28 -16.89
C TYR A 90 -27.90 0.71 -18.09
N ASN A 91 -26.60 0.64 -17.96
CA ASN A 91 -25.69 0.93 -19.06
C ASN A 91 -25.30 -0.39 -19.73
N PRO A 92 -25.81 -0.70 -20.95
CA PRO A 92 -25.48 -1.98 -21.61
C PRO A 92 -23.98 -2.16 -21.88
N LYS A 93 -23.24 -1.06 -22.04
CA LYS A 93 -21.77 -1.10 -22.20
C LYS A 93 -21.02 -1.25 -20.88
N GLY A 94 -21.62 -0.88 -19.74
CA GLY A 94 -20.98 -0.92 -18.41
C GLY A 94 -21.05 -2.27 -17.73
N ASN A 95 -22.02 -3.12 -18.08
CA ASN A 95 -22.22 -4.43 -17.42
C ASN A 95 -21.44 -5.58 -18.07
N ALA A 96 -20.91 -5.39 -19.28
CA ALA A 96 -20.20 -6.46 -20.02
C ALA A 96 -18.90 -6.96 -19.32
N ALA A 97 -18.41 -6.24 -18.32
CA ALA A 97 -17.13 -6.51 -17.69
C ALA A 97 -17.24 -6.85 -16.19
N PHE A 98 -18.42 -7.16 -15.66
CA PHE A 98 -18.60 -7.50 -14.23
C PHE A 98 -17.91 -6.53 -13.25
N GLY A 99 -17.86 -5.22 -13.59
CA GLY A 99 -17.16 -4.22 -12.79
C GLY A 99 -15.64 -4.17 -12.99
N VAL A 100 -15.07 -4.94 -13.92
CA VAL A 100 -13.61 -4.91 -14.21
C VAL A 100 -13.16 -3.51 -14.64
N ASN A 101 -14.00 -2.76 -15.36
CA ASN A 101 -13.72 -1.37 -15.78
C ASN A 101 -14.11 -0.33 -14.71
N THR A 102 -13.99 -0.69 -13.44
CA THR A 102 -14.27 0.16 -12.28
C THR A 102 -13.11 0.11 -11.30
N PRO A 103 -13.07 0.94 -10.26
CA PRO A 103 -12.07 0.84 -9.19
C PRO A 103 -12.03 -0.51 -8.44
N TYR A 104 -13.05 -1.37 -8.64
CA TYR A 104 -13.08 -2.74 -8.09
C TYR A 104 -12.44 -3.78 -9.03
N GLY A 105 -12.04 -3.37 -10.24
CA GLY A 105 -11.60 -4.31 -11.28
C GLY A 105 -10.40 -5.16 -10.86
N ASN A 106 -9.44 -4.56 -10.17
CA ASN A 106 -8.28 -5.31 -9.67
C ASN A 106 -8.66 -6.35 -8.61
N VAL A 107 -9.66 -6.04 -7.75
CA VAL A 107 -10.20 -7.02 -6.79
C VAL A 107 -10.81 -8.23 -7.51
N ILE A 108 -11.51 -8.00 -8.62
CA ILE A 108 -12.09 -9.08 -9.44
C ILE A 108 -10.99 -9.97 -10.01
N ASN A 109 -9.87 -9.41 -10.44
CA ASN A 109 -8.72 -10.17 -10.93
C ASN A 109 -8.10 -11.06 -9.82
N TYR A 110 -7.97 -10.53 -8.58
CA TYR A 110 -7.52 -11.33 -7.43
C TYR A 110 -8.52 -12.42 -7.05
N VAL A 111 -9.83 -12.15 -7.13
CA VAL A 111 -10.86 -13.17 -6.93
C VAL A 111 -10.70 -14.32 -7.94
N ALA A 112 -10.46 -14.01 -9.23
CA ALA A 112 -10.19 -15.03 -10.24
C ALA A 112 -8.95 -15.87 -9.91
N GLN A 113 -7.88 -15.21 -9.46
CA GLN A 113 -6.66 -15.90 -9.05
C GLN A 113 -6.89 -16.82 -7.85
N GLU A 114 -7.61 -16.38 -6.83
CA GLU A 114 -7.91 -17.20 -5.66
C GLU A 114 -8.86 -18.36 -5.98
N MET A 115 -9.79 -18.20 -6.94
CA MET A 115 -10.60 -19.30 -7.44
C MET A 115 -9.74 -20.37 -8.13
N ARG A 116 -8.68 -19.98 -8.87
CA ARG A 116 -7.68 -20.93 -9.40
C ARG A 116 -6.94 -21.66 -8.28
N ASP A 117 -6.47 -20.92 -7.27
CA ASP A 117 -5.76 -21.50 -6.12
C ASP A 117 -6.64 -22.54 -5.39
N MET A 118 -7.96 -22.28 -5.33
CA MET A 118 -8.97 -23.21 -4.78
C MET A 118 -9.38 -24.32 -5.75
N LYS A 119 -8.84 -24.37 -6.97
CA LYS A 119 -9.19 -25.34 -8.03
C LYS A 119 -10.67 -25.31 -8.42
N LEU A 120 -11.28 -24.13 -8.43
CA LEU A 120 -12.66 -23.93 -8.89
C LEU A 120 -12.73 -23.49 -10.36
N CYS A 121 -11.60 -23.14 -10.96
CA CYS A 121 -11.44 -22.79 -12.36
C CYS A 121 -9.97 -22.92 -12.79
N THR A 122 -9.71 -22.83 -14.09
CA THR A 122 -8.35 -22.91 -14.66
C THR A 122 -8.18 -21.91 -15.80
N ASP A 123 -6.95 -21.43 -16.04
CA ASP A 123 -6.58 -20.69 -17.25
C ASP A 123 -5.79 -21.57 -18.24
N ASN A 124 -5.56 -22.83 -17.89
CA ASN A 124 -4.96 -23.81 -18.81
C ASN A 124 -6.05 -24.38 -19.72
N GLU A 125 -6.06 -23.94 -20.98
CA GLU A 125 -7.05 -24.36 -21.98
C GLU A 125 -7.18 -25.89 -22.10
N ALA A 126 -6.07 -26.61 -21.99
CA ALA A 126 -6.05 -28.07 -22.06
C ALA A 126 -6.69 -28.76 -20.82
N ALA A 127 -6.86 -28.03 -19.72
CA ALA A 127 -7.45 -28.53 -18.48
C ALA A 127 -8.89 -28.06 -18.29
N VAL A 128 -9.50 -27.37 -19.24
CA VAL A 128 -10.89 -26.89 -19.15
C VAL A 128 -11.85 -28.07 -19.31
N THR A 129 -12.72 -28.25 -18.29
CA THR A 129 -13.81 -29.23 -18.29
C THR A 129 -15.09 -28.55 -17.78
N ALA A 130 -16.21 -29.29 -17.77
CA ALA A 130 -17.47 -28.80 -17.21
C ALA A 130 -17.36 -28.53 -15.69
N GLU A 131 -16.54 -29.34 -15.00
CA GLU A 131 -16.25 -29.23 -13.55
C GLU A 131 -15.15 -28.19 -13.25
N MET A 132 -14.25 -27.96 -14.19
CA MET A 132 -13.12 -27.03 -14.11
C MET A 132 -13.18 -26.02 -15.27
N PRO A 133 -14.11 -25.03 -15.23
CA PRO A 133 -14.26 -24.07 -16.30
C PRO A 133 -13.07 -23.09 -16.37
N GLU A 134 -12.91 -22.44 -17.52
CA GLU A 134 -12.01 -21.28 -17.65
C GLU A 134 -12.43 -20.19 -16.64
N CYS A 135 -11.45 -19.52 -15.97
CA CYS A 135 -11.75 -18.65 -14.82
C CYS A 135 -12.63 -17.44 -15.19
N ARG A 136 -12.45 -16.85 -16.36
CA ARG A 136 -13.32 -15.76 -16.82
C ARG A 136 -14.76 -16.25 -17.03
N GLN A 137 -14.93 -17.47 -17.54
CA GLN A 137 -16.24 -18.08 -17.70
C GLN A 137 -16.84 -18.47 -16.34
N ALA A 138 -16.03 -18.99 -15.41
CA ALA A 138 -16.48 -19.28 -14.05
C ALA A 138 -17.07 -18.04 -13.37
N LEU A 139 -16.37 -16.91 -13.42
CA LEU A 139 -16.85 -15.65 -12.86
C LEU A 139 -18.12 -15.12 -13.54
N SER A 140 -18.22 -15.28 -14.86
CA SER A 140 -19.30 -14.68 -15.64
C SER A 140 -20.52 -15.58 -15.82
N LYS A 141 -20.34 -16.90 -15.86
CA LYS A 141 -21.36 -17.90 -16.21
C LYS A 141 -21.48 -19.04 -15.20
N GLY A 142 -20.55 -19.16 -14.26
CA GLY A 142 -20.42 -20.32 -13.38
C GLY A 142 -21.51 -20.43 -12.29
N GLY A 143 -22.36 -19.40 -12.13
CA GLY A 143 -23.43 -19.40 -11.13
C GLY A 143 -22.91 -19.38 -9.69
N TYR A 144 -21.70 -18.86 -9.46
CA TYR A 144 -21.13 -18.72 -8.13
C TYR A 144 -21.65 -17.48 -7.41
N ARG A 145 -21.78 -17.59 -6.08
CA ARG A 145 -21.93 -16.48 -5.15
C ARG A 145 -20.62 -16.35 -4.38
N ILE A 146 -19.88 -15.29 -4.67
CA ILE A 146 -18.56 -15.04 -4.09
C ILE A 146 -18.68 -13.94 -3.06
N THR A 147 -18.34 -14.24 -1.82
CA THR A 147 -18.22 -13.25 -0.76
C THR A 147 -16.77 -12.85 -0.65
N THR A 148 -16.46 -11.58 -0.95
CA THR A 148 -15.11 -11.03 -0.83
C THR A 148 -14.83 -10.56 0.59
N THR A 149 -13.57 -10.31 0.90
CA THR A 149 -13.10 -9.73 2.17
C THR A 149 -13.26 -8.22 2.22
N ILE A 150 -13.46 -7.59 1.05
CA ILE A 150 -13.61 -6.13 0.93
C ILE A 150 -14.79 -5.64 1.79
N ASP A 151 -14.50 -4.69 2.65
CA ASP A 151 -15.50 -3.95 3.40
C ASP A 151 -15.95 -2.75 2.58
N ARG A 152 -17.24 -2.68 2.26
CA ARG A 152 -17.78 -1.62 1.41
C ARG A 152 -17.51 -0.23 1.99
N SER A 153 -17.71 -0.05 3.29
CA SER A 153 -17.48 1.25 3.95
C SER A 153 -16.01 1.65 3.93
N LEU A 154 -15.09 0.71 4.21
CA LEU A 154 -13.66 0.97 4.14
C LEU A 154 -13.20 1.26 2.71
N GLN A 155 -13.74 0.53 1.73
CA GLN A 155 -13.44 0.77 0.32
C GLN A 155 -13.91 2.15 -0.15
N GLU A 156 -15.12 2.57 0.24
CA GLU A 156 -15.64 3.91 -0.07
C GLU A 156 -14.76 5.01 0.56
N LYS A 157 -14.31 4.82 1.81
CA LYS A 157 -13.37 5.73 2.48
C LYS A 157 -11.99 5.77 1.79
N ALA A 158 -11.49 4.61 1.34
CA ALA A 158 -10.26 4.56 0.57
C ALA A 158 -10.39 5.36 -0.74
N LEU A 159 -11.45 5.15 -1.51
CA LEU A 159 -11.71 5.92 -2.75
C LEU A 159 -11.87 7.41 -2.47
N ALA A 160 -12.53 7.78 -1.37
CA ALA A 160 -12.68 9.18 -0.95
C ALA A 160 -11.34 9.84 -0.60
N ALA A 161 -10.37 9.08 -0.08
CA ALA A 161 -9.06 9.60 0.27
C ALA A 161 -8.10 9.66 -0.92
N VAL A 162 -8.09 8.60 -1.79
CA VAL A 162 -6.97 8.38 -2.72
C VAL A 162 -7.32 8.60 -4.19
N ARG A 163 -8.58 8.42 -4.61
CA ARG A 163 -8.94 8.36 -6.04
C ARG A 163 -8.92 9.73 -6.71
N PRO A 164 -8.12 9.97 -7.78
CA PRO A 164 -8.05 11.27 -8.45
C PRO A 164 -9.39 11.78 -8.99
N ALA A 165 -10.28 10.89 -9.42
CA ALA A 165 -11.60 11.25 -9.95
C ALA A 165 -12.64 11.57 -8.86
N THR A 166 -12.33 11.35 -7.58
CA THR A 166 -13.22 11.66 -6.46
C THR A 166 -12.98 13.07 -5.96
N LYS A 167 -13.96 13.96 -6.13
CA LYS A 167 -13.88 15.35 -5.67
C LYS A 167 -13.55 15.40 -4.17
N GLY A 168 -12.54 16.19 -3.79
CA GLY A 168 -12.08 16.35 -2.44
C GLY A 168 -11.17 15.22 -1.92
N SER A 169 -10.76 14.27 -2.77
CA SER A 169 -9.65 13.36 -2.42
C SER A 169 -8.33 14.12 -2.44
N GLU A 170 -7.31 13.57 -1.79
CA GLU A 170 -5.96 14.18 -1.73
C GLU A 170 -5.29 14.30 -3.11
N LEU A 171 -5.78 13.53 -4.10
CA LEU A 171 -5.29 13.56 -5.47
C LEU A 171 -6.21 14.31 -6.45
N SER A 172 -7.40 14.76 -6.07
CA SER A 172 -8.38 15.34 -7.00
C SER A 172 -7.90 16.60 -7.73
N ASP A 173 -7.11 17.42 -7.04
CA ASP A 173 -6.58 18.69 -7.55
C ASP A 173 -5.10 18.61 -7.94
N GLN A 174 -4.54 17.41 -7.97
CA GLN A 174 -3.13 17.18 -8.28
C GLN A 174 -2.91 17.01 -9.80
N PRO A 175 -1.67 17.14 -10.29
CA PRO A 175 -1.35 16.87 -11.69
C PRO A 175 -1.90 15.52 -12.17
N LYS A 176 -2.55 15.49 -13.33
CA LYS A 176 -3.22 14.30 -13.89
C LYS A 176 -2.26 13.14 -14.19
N THR A 177 -0.97 13.41 -14.24
CA THR A 177 0.10 12.40 -14.39
C THR A 177 0.31 11.58 -13.11
N LEU A 178 -0.08 12.11 -11.96
CA LEU A 178 0.05 11.40 -10.70
C LEU A 178 -0.96 10.26 -10.58
N MET A 179 -0.52 9.24 -9.87
CA MET A 179 -1.30 8.09 -9.46
C MET A 179 -0.98 7.75 -8.02
N ALA A 180 -1.94 7.17 -7.33
CA ALA A 180 -1.72 6.58 -6.02
C ALA A 180 -2.32 5.19 -5.96
N ALA A 181 -1.80 4.38 -5.04
CA ALA A 181 -2.34 3.10 -4.67
C ALA A 181 -2.51 3.01 -3.15
N LEU A 182 -3.54 2.30 -2.71
CA LEU A 182 -3.83 2.08 -1.29
C LEU A 182 -4.29 0.64 -1.08
N VAL A 183 -3.67 -0.03 -0.12
CA VAL A 183 -4.10 -1.36 0.35
C VAL A 183 -4.22 -1.33 1.87
N SER A 184 -5.34 -1.85 2.37
CA SER A 184 -5.60 -1.95 3.81
C SER A 184 -6.05 -3.37 4.17
N ILE A 185 -5.42 -3.92 5.22
CA ILE A 185 -5.53 -5.33 5.62
C ILE A 185 -5.92 -5.42 7.09
N ASP A 186 -6.81 -6.36 7.42
CA ASP A 186 -7.09 -6.78 8.79
C ASP A 186 -5.95 -7.68 9.27
N PRO A 187 -5.16 -7.23 10.27
CA PRO A 187 -3.99 -7.99 10.71
C PRO A 187 -4.34 -9.35 11.33
N SER A 188 -5.54 -9.47 11.90
CA SER A 188 -5.95 -10.66 12.66
C SER A 188 -6.19 -11.91 11.80
N ASN A 189 -6.41 -11.70 10.48
CA ASN A 189 -6.79 -12.78 9.58
C ASN A 189 -6.25 -12.66 8.15
N GLY A 190 -5.63 -11.52 7.77
CA GLY A 190 -5.09 -11.26 6.45
C GLY A 190 -6.12 -10.82 5.40
N GLU A 191 -7.37 -10.54 5.80
CA GLU A 191 -8.40 -10.04 4.90
C GLU A 191 -8.05 -8.67 4.31
N VAL A 192 -7.98 -8.54 2.99
CA VAL A 192 -7.88 -7.25 2.32
C VAL A 192 -9.22 -6.54 2.44
N ARG A 193 -9.26 -5.47 3.24
CA ARG A 193 -10.49 -4.74 3.59
C ARG A 193 -10.79 -3.60 2.62
N ALA A 194 -9.72 -2.99 2.07
CA ALA A 194 -9.82 -1.96 1.02
C ALA A 194 -8.64 -2.09 0.06
N TYR A 195 -8.89 -1.86 -1.22
CA TYR A 195 -7.89 -1.96 -2.28
C TYR A 195 -8.15 -0.94 -3.38
N TYR A 196 -7.17 -0.11 -3.67
CA TYR A 196 -7.18 0.78 -4.83
C TYR A 196 -5.84 0.70 -5.56
N GLY A 197 -5.85 0.12 -6.73
CA GLY A 197 -4.69 0.02 -7.63
C GLY A 197 -4.91 0.73 -8.97
N GLY A 198 -6.02 1.46 -9.10
CA GLY A 198 -6.42 2.17 -10.33
C GLY A 198 -7.93 2.08 -10.57
N ASP A 199 -8.39 2.81 -11.58
CA ASP A 199 -9.82 2.91 -11.92
C ASP A 199 -10.30 1.80 -12.87
N ASN A 200 -9.40 0.93 -13.32
CA ASN A 200 -9.70 -0.07 -14.33
C ASN A 200 -8.85 -1.33 -14.13
N GLY A 201 -9.47 -2.47 -13.91
CA GLY A 201 -8.80 -3.76 -13.75
C GLY A 201 -8.24 -4.37 -15.04
N THR A 202 -8.50 -3.77 -16.22
CA THR A 202 -7.84 -4.14 -17.47
C THR A 202 -6.58 -3.32 -17.77
N GLY A 203 -6.31 -2.29 -16.95
CA GLY A 203 -5.11 -1.47 -17.02
C GLY A 203 -4.06 -1.92 -16.00
N THR A 204 -3.05 -1.07 -15.80
CA THR A 204 -2.02 -1.30 -14.80
C THR A 204 -2.61 -1.32 -13.39
N ASP A 205 -2.34 -2.37 -12.65
CA ASP A 205 -2.55 -2.43 -11.22
C ASP A 205 -1.34 -1.81 -10.50
N PHE A 206 -1.51 -0.58 -10.00
CA PHE A 206 -0.44 0.14 -9.29
C PHE A 206 -0.22 -0.37 -7.86
N ALA A 207 -1.11 -1.20 -7.33
CA ALA A 207 -0.97 -1.76 -6.00
C ALA A 207 -0.42 -3.19 -5.99
N GLY A 208 -0.49 -3.89 -7.12
CA GLY A 208 -0.20 -5.30 -7.22
C GLY A 208 0.76 -5.68 -8.35
N LYS A 209 0.66 -6.93 -8.76
CA LYS A 209 1.46 -7.52 -9.83
C LYS A 209 0.74 -7.39 -11.16
N ASN A 210 1.48 -7.06 -12.19
CA ASN A 210 1.02 -7.05 -13.57
C ASN A 210 1.77 -8.12 -14.36
N TYR A 211 1.07 -8.76 -15.29
CA TYR A 211 1.62 -9.79 -16.17
C TYR A 211 1.51 -9.30 -17.61
N ASP A 212 2.61 -9.33 -18.35
CA ASP A 212 2.54 -9.11 -19.78
C ASP A 212 2.14 -10.41 -20.53
N GLN A 213 1.98 -10.33 -21.84
CA GLN A 213 1.60 -11.45 -22.69
C GLN A 213 2.66 -12.57 -22.74
N ASN A 214 3.90 -12.30 -22.28
CA ASN A 214 4.99 -13.26 -22.18
C ASN A 214 5.14 -13.82 -20.76
N GLY A 215 4.25 -13.43 -19.83
CA GLY A 215 4.30 -13.83 -18.43
C GLY A 215 5.37 -13.10 -17.60
N VAL A 216 5.96 -12.02 -18.13
CA VAL A 216 6.90 -11.19 -17.36
C VAL A 216 6.12 -10.41 -16.31
N ILE A 217 6.60 -10.46 -15.07
CA ILE A 217 5.95 -9.85 -13.93
C ILE A 217 6.53 -8.47 -13.68
N SER A 218 5.66 -7.46 -13.62
CA SER A 218 5.99 -6.07 -13.22
C SER A 218 5.07 -5.59 -12.09
N GLY A 219 5.23 -4.36 -11.62
CA GLY A 219 4.32 -3.72 -10.66
C GLY A 219 4.93 -3.31 -9.33
N GLY A 220 6.22 -3.57 -9.10
CA GLY A 220 6.91 -3.10 -7.91
C GLY A 220 7.30 -1.61 -7.99
N HIS A 221 7.35 -0.96 -6.83
CA HIS A 221 7.84 0.41 -6.65
C HIS A 221 8.89 0.42 -5.54
N PRO A 222 10.01 1.19 -5.67
CA PRO A 222 11.00 1.31 -4.60
C PRO A 222 10.35 1.86 -3.31
N PRO A 223 10.37 1.10 -2.20
CA PRO A 223 9.73 1.52 -0.96
C PRO A 223 10.49 2.62 -0.23
N GLY A 224 11.76 2.84 -0.58
CA GLY A 224 12.62 3.78 0.12
C GLY A 224 12.62 3.50 1.62
N SER A 225 12.74 4.55 2.42
CA SER A 225 12.88 4.42 3.88
C SER A 225 11.74 3.71 4.59
N SER A 226 10.59 3.42 3.94
CA SER A 226 9.56 2.60 4.56
C SER A 226 9.98 1.13 4.72
N PHE A 227 10.96 0.68 3.93
CA PHE A 227 11.55 -0.66 4.05
C PHE A 227 12.38 -0.84 5.33
N LYS A 228 12.84 0.25 5.96
CA LYS A 228 13.61 0.23 7.21
C LYS A 228 12.91 -0.50 8.36
N ILE A 229 11.61 -0.68 8.31
CA ILE A 229 10.84 -1.52 9.25
C ILE A 229 11.40 -2.94 9.29
N TYR A 230 11.67 -3.52 8.13
CA TYR A 230 12.23 -4.88 8.04
C TYR A 230 13.69 -4.94 8.48
N THR A 231 14.46 -3.91 8.16
CA THR A 231 15.86 -3.81 8.57
C THR A 231 16.00 -3.61 10.07
N LEU A 232 15.13 -2.80 10.69
CA LEU A 232 15.05 -2.64 12.13
C LEU A 232 14.74 -3.97 12.82
N ALA A 233 13.76 -4.72 12.32
CA ALA A 233 13.44 -6.04 12.85
C ALA A 233 14.60 -7.04 12.67
N ALA A 234 15.29 -7.00 11.52
CA ALA A 234 16.47 -7.84 11.28
C ALA A 234 17.63 -7.49 12.23
N ALA A 235 17.84 -6.21 12.51
CA ALA A 235 18.82 -5.76 13.50
C ALA A 235 18.52 -6.35 14.88
N LEU A 236 17.28 -6.21 15.36
CA LEU A 236 16.84 -6.73 16.65
C LEU A 236 16.94 -8.26 16.74
N GLU A 237 16.62 -9.00 15.66
CA GLU A 237 16.80 -10.46 15.60
C GLU A 237 18.28 -10.90 15.62
N ASN A 238 19.22 -9.97 15.35
CA ASN A 238 20.66 -10.19 15.39
C ASN A 238 21.32 -9.46 16.58
N ASP A 239 20.63 -9.40 17.72
CA ASP A 239 21.09 -8.85 18.99
C ASP A 239 21.47 -7.35 18.97
N ILE A 240 21.06 -6.58 17.99
CA ILE A 240 21.27 -5.14 17.90
C ILE A 240 20.09 -4.42 18.53
N SER A 241 20.29 -3.69 19.63
CA SER A 241 19.18 -2.98 20.31
C SER A 241 18.84 -1.65 19.64
N ILE A 242 17.65 -1.11 19.93
CA ILE A 242 17.23 0.24 19.49
C ILE A 242 18.11 1.35 20.07
N LYS A 243 18.82 1.08 21.16
CA LYS A 243 19.75 2.01 21.83
C LYS A 243 21.18 1.92 21.31
N SER A 244 21.52 0.90 20.49
CA SER A 244 22.83 0.77 19.86
C SER A 244 23.18 2.03 19.05
N ARG A 245 24.45 2.41 19.01
CA ARG A 245 24.90 3.66 18.40
C ARG A 245 25.60 3.45 17.08
N TRP A 246 25.32 4.33 16.14
CA TRP A 246 25.76 4.22 14.75
C TRP A 246 26.35 5.52 14.23
N LYS A 247 27.35 5.42 13.34
CA LYS A 247 27.81 6.54 12.54
C LYS A 247 26.69 7.03 11.63
N GLY A 248 26.38 8.31 11.71
CA GLY A 248 25.30 8.92 10.93
C GLY A 248 25.79 9.83 9.80
N LYS A 249 27.07 10.22 9.78
CA LYS A 249 27.63 11.09 8.73
C LYS A 249 27.80 10.34 7.41
N SER A 250 27.52 11.02 6.30
CA SER A 250 27.71 10.51 4.94
C SER A 250 29.15 10.02 4.74
N PHE A 251 29.30 8.91 4.03
CA PHE A 251 30.59 8.32 3.69
C PHE A 251 30.54 7.65 2.32
N LYS A 252 31.71 7.41 1.74
CA LYS A 252 31.82 6.71 0.46
C LYS A 252 32.41 5.32 0.69
N PRO A 253 31.60 4.23 0.52
CA PRO A 253 32.13 2.88 0.57
C PRO A 253 33.16 2.63 -0.54
N GLU A 254 34.09 1.74 -0.31
CA GLU A 254 35.05 1.31 -1.33
C GLU A 254 34.31 0.66 -2.51
N GLY A 255 34.69 1.01 -3.74
CA GLY A 255 34.05 0.54 -4.97
C GLY A 255 32.73 1.21 -5.35
N PHE A 256 32.23 2.15 -4.55
CA PHE A 256 31.03 2.92 -4.90
C PHE A 256 31.42 4.22 -5.62
N GLU A 257 30.66 4.59 -6.66
CA GLU A 257 30.88 5.89 -7.33
C GLU A 257 30.38 7.06 -6.49
N ASN A 258 29.25 6.90 -5.81
CA ASN A 258 28.58 7.92 -5.02
C ASN A 258 28.62 7.60 -3.51
N PRO A 259 28.64 8.62 -2.65
CA PRO A 259 28.55 8.40 -1.21
C PRO A 259 27.17 7.92 -0.80
N ILE A 260 27.12 7.14 0.28
CA ILE A 260 25.88 6.88 1.01
C ILE A 260 25.59 8.11 1.86
N SER A 261 24.43 8.73 1.63
CA SER A 261 24.03 9.96 2.31
C SER A 261 22.62 9.86 2.86
N ASN A 262 22.31 10.73 3.82
CA ASN A 262 20.96 10.87 4.37
C ASN A 262 20.12 11.84 3.55
N ALA A 263 18.81 11.64 3.48
CA ALA A 263 17.91 12.61 2.89
C ALA A 263 17.98 13.94 3.68
N GLY A 264 18.12 15.06 2.96
CA GLY A 264 18.31 16.36 3.60
C GLY A 264 19.65 16.57 4.30
N HIS A 265 20.60 15.66 4.11
CA HIS A 265 21.93 15.68 4.74
C HIS A 265 21.92 15.76 6.28
N ASP A 266 20.80 15.39 6.91
CA ASP A 266 20.70 15.38 8.38
C ASP A 266 21.69 14.37 8.99
N ALA A 267 22.60 14.88 9.77
CA ALA A 267 23.51 14.12 10.62
C ALA A 267 23.63 14.79 11.99
N SER A 268 22.55 15.40 12.48
CA SER A 268 22.53 16.14 13.74
C SER A 268 22.98 15.34 14.95
N CYS A 269 22.87 13.99 14.91
CA CYS A 269 23.44 13.10 15.91
C CYS A 269 24.90 12.69 15.61
N GLY A 270 25.51 13.20 14.53
CA GLY A 270 26.91 12.94 14.17
C GLY A 270 27.22 11.46 13.99
N ASN A 271 28.21 10.97 14.75
CA ASN A 271 28.61 9.56 14.76
C ASN A 271 28.10 8.80 16.00
N SER A 272 27.15 9.37 16.73
CA SER A 272 26.58 8.79 17.95
C SER A 272 25.06 8.65 17.89
N CYS A 273 24.51 8.36 16.68
CA CYS A 273 23.08 8.20 16.48
C CYS A 273 22.59 6.88 17.08
N THR A 274 21.61 6.90 17.99
CA THR A 274 20.96 5.63 18.37
C THR A 274 20.18 5.06 17.19
N LEU A 275 19.93 3.75 17.16
CA LEU A 275 19.13 3.13 16.11
C LEU A 275 17.70 3.66 16.12
N GLU A 276 17.14 3.94 17.30
CA GLU A 276 15.86 4.63 17.47
C GLU A 276 15.88 6.03 16.80
N GLN A 277 16.84 6.90 17.17
CA GLN A 277 17.01 8.22 16.55
C GLN A 277 17.20 8.12 15.03
N SER A 278 17.98 7.14 14.58
CA SER A 278 18.22 6.88 13.15
C SER A 278 16.94 6.49 12.42
N THR A 279 16.03 5.77 13.07
CA THR A 279 14.73 5.39 12.54
C THR A 279 13.79 6.58 12.47
N LEU A 280 13.70 7.37 13.56
CA LEU A 280 12.83 8.56 13.64
C LEU A 280 13.27 9.66 12.67
N LYS A 281 14.58 9.89 12.52
CA LYS A 281 15.15 10.82 11.53
C LYS A 281 15.25 10.22 10.12
N SER A 282 14.91 8.94 9.99
CA SER A 282 14.96 8.21 8.71
C SER A 282 16.33 8.23 8.01
N LEU A 283 17.43 8.18 8.78
CA LEU A 283 18.78 8.21 8.25
C LEU A 283 19.07 6.95 7.40
N ASN A 284 19.81 7.09 6.30
CA ASN A 284 20.21 5.97 5.45
C ASN A 284 21.51 5.32 5.93
N VAL A 285 22.46 6.15 6.36
CA VAL A 285 23.82 5.70 6.70
C VAL A 285 23.83 4.64 7.80
N PRO A 286 23.13 4.79 8.94
CA PRO A 286 23.05 3.75 9.94
C PRO A 286 22.46 2.44 9.40
N PHE A 287 21.41 2.52 8.57
CA PHE A 287 20.75 1.35 7.98
C PHE A 287 21.62 0.63 6.95
N TYR A 288 22.50 1.36 6.25
CA TYR A 288 23.52 0.75 5.42
C TYR A 288 24.50 -0.06 6.28
N TYR A 289 25.09 0.53 7.32
CA TYR A 289 26.03 -0.15 8.22
C TYR A 289 25.40 -1.36 8.92
N ILE A 290 24.16 -1.25 9.36
CA ILE A 290 23.44 -2.39 9.94
C ILE A 290 23.35 -3.53 8.91
N THR A 291 22.93 -3.22 7.67
CA THR A 291 22.80 -4.23 6.63
C THR A 291 24.15 -4.83 6.23
N GLU A 292 25.22 -4.03 6.24
CA GLU A 292 26.58 -4.51 6.03
C GLU A 292 27.03 -5.45 7.16
N GLN A 293 26.73 -5.11 8.42
CA GLN A 293 27.14 -5.90 9.59
C GLN A 293 26.39 -7.24 9.69
N ILE A 294 25.07 -7.26 9.49
CA ILE A 294 24.27 -8.49 9.66
C ILE A 294 24.14 -9.31 8.38
N GLY A 295 24.38 -8.70 7.21
CA GLY A 295 24.14 -9.28 5.87
C GLY A 295 22.77 -8.91 5.30
N PRO A 296 22.70 -8.58 4.00
CA PRO A 296 21.41 -8.26 3.33
C PRO A 296 20.49 -9.48 3.23
N ASP A 297 20.98 -10.71 3.30
CA ASP A 297 20.18 -11.93 3.37
C ASP A 297 19.27 -11.97 4.61
N LYS A 298 19.72 -11.45 5.75
CA LYS A 298 18.91 -11.38 6.98
C LYS A 298 17.77 -10.38 6.85
N VAL A 299 18.04 -9.23 6.24
CA VAL A 299 17.02 -8.22 5.96
C VAL A 299 15.97 -8.74 4.96
N LEU A 300 16.44 -9.40 3.90
CA LEU A 300 15.58 -10.04 2.90
C LEU A 300 14.72 -11.17 3.50
N ASP A 301 15.29 -11.95 4.43
CA ASP A 301 14.58 -13.01 5.13
C ASP A 301 13.44 -12.45 6.01
N VAL A 302 13.70 -11.39 6.77
CA VAL A 302 12.66 -10.73 7.56
C VAL A 302 11.55 -10.18 6.66
N ALA A 303 11.88 -9.50 5.56
CA ALA A 303 10.90 -8.99 4.60
C ALA A 303 10.03 -10.12 4.03
N LYS A 304 10.65 -11.24 3.60
CA LYS A 304 9.96 -12.45 3.14
C LYS A 304 9.03 -13.02 4.22
N ARG A 305 9.53 -13.21 5.45
CA ARG A 305 8.75 -13.76 6.57
C ARG A 305 7.60 -12.83 6.96
N ALA A 306 7.79 -11.52 6.87
CA ALA A 306 6.72 -10.55 7.09
C ALA A 306 5.62 -10.62 6.03
N GLY A 307 5.93 -11.03 4.79
CA GLY A 307 4.90 -11.19 3.76
C GLY A 307 5.22 -10.55 2.41
N VAL A 308 6.43 -9.98 2.24
CA VAL A 308 6.88 -9.53 0.91
C VAL A 308 7.11 -10.77 0.04
N SER A 309 6.26 -10.95 -0.96
CA SER A 309 6.26 -12.13 -1.82
C SER A 309 7.10 -11.95 -3.07
N MET A 310 7.24 -10.73 -3.56
CA MET A 310 7.99 -10.39 -4.78
C MET A 310 8.89 -9.19 -4.54
N MET A 311 10.07 -9.22 -5.16
CA MET A 311 11.00 -8.10 -5.21
C MET A 311 11.68 -8.06 -6.59
N TRP A 312 12.01 -6.87 -7.05
CA TRP A 312 12.69 -6.68 -8.34
C TRP A 312 14.12 -6.18 -8.12
N SER A 313 15.07 -6.73 -8.88
CA SER A 313 16.42 -6.16 -8.99
C SER A 313 16.43 -4.99 -9.97
N ASP A 314 17.48 -4.14 -9.88
CA ASP A 314 17.62 -2.96 -10.73
C ASP A 314 18.40 -3.23 -12.00
N ASN A 315 19.47 -4.03 -11.92
CA ASN A 315 20.34 -4.30 -13.05
C ASN A 315 20.86 -5.75 -13.03
N PRO A 316 20.37 -6.61 -13.94
CA PRO A 316 19.21 -6.36 -14.82
C PRO A 316 17.91 -6.29 -14.02
N VAL A 317 16.89 -5.61 -14.58
CA VAL A 317 15.56 -5.61 -13.99
C VAL A 317 14.97 -7.02 -14.13
N LYS A 318 14.77 -7.65 -12.98
CA LYS A 318 14.21 -9.01 -12.91
C LYS A 318 13.38 -9.18 -11.65
N SER A 319 12.24 -9.85 -11.77
CA SER A 319 11.38 -10.22 -10.64
C SER A 319 11.87 -11.49 -9.96
N TYR A 320 11.81 -11.49 -8.63
CA TYR A 320 12.15 -12.65 -7.80
C TYR A 320 10.98 -13.00 -6.88
N ASP A 321 10.48 -14.22 -7.01
CA ASP A 321 9.48 -14.78 -6.10
C ASP A 321 10.18 -15.21 -4.80
N LEU A 322 10.08 -14.37 -3.77
CA LEU A 322 10.71 -14.63 -2.48
C LEU A 322 10.08 -15.83 -1.77
N THR A 323 8.85 -16.20 -2.09
CA THR A 323 8.19 -17.37 -1.46
C THR A 323 8.89 -18.67 -1.83
N LYS A 324 9.51 -18.72 -3.02
CA LYS A 324 10.23 -19.87 -3.57
C LYS A 324 11.74 -19.76 -3.49
N SER A 325 12.26 -18.58 -3.17
CA SER A 325 13.70 -18.31 -3.19
C SER A 325 14.30 -18.39 -1.79
N ASP A 326 15.54 -18.82 -1.71
CA ASP A 326 16.36 -18.74 -0.49
C ASP A 326 17.04 -17.35 -0.45
N PRO A 327 16.81 -16.53 0.59
CA PRO A 327 17.44 -15.22 0.75
C PRO A 327 18.96 -15.24 0.62
N LYS A 328 19.64 -16.28 1.14
CA LYS A 328 21.10 -16.46 1.03
C LYS A 328 21.62 -16.58 -0.40
N LYS A 329 20.76 -17.00 -1.34
CA LYS A 329 21.11 -17.10 -2.77
C LYS A 329 20.83 -15.82 -3.55
N LEU A 330 20.11 -14.87 -2.92
CA LEU A 330 19.71 -13.60 -3.52
C LEU A 330 20.48 -12.41 -2.96
N ALA A 331 21.30 -12.62 -1.94
CA ALA A 331 22.13 -11.60 -1.30
C ALA A 331 23.56 -12.12 -1.12
N PRO A 332 24.59 -11.28 -1.30
CA PRO A 332 24.50 -9.85 -1.57
C PRO A 332 24.17 -9.47 -3.02
N ALA A 333 24.06 -10.41 -3.94
CA ALA A 333 23.71 -10.16 -5.34
C ALA A 333 22.51 -11.03 -5.74
N PRO A 334 21.45 -10.46 -6.37
CA PRO A 334 21.34 -9.09 -6.87
C PRO A 334 20.90 -8.04 -5.83
N PHE A 335 20.65 -8.43 -4.56
CA PHE A 335 20.17 -7.53 -3.51
C PHE A 335 21.33 -7.16 -2.56
N TYR A 336 21.92 -6.00 -2.80
CA TYR A 336 23.08 -5.49 -2.06
C TYR A 336 22.68 -4.77 -0.75
N HIS A 337 23.66 -4.23 -0.02
CA HIS A 337 23.46 -3.57 1.28
C HIS A 337 22.50 -2.37 1.24
N VAL A 338 22.33 -1.74 0.09
CA VAL A 338 21.34 -0.68 -0.16
C VAL A 338 19.87 -1.17 0.01
N LEU A 339 19.66 -2.49 0.05
CA LEU A 339 18.40 -3.10 0.46
C LEU A 339 17.91 -2.55 1.81
N GLY A 340 18.83 -2.30 2.74
CA GLY A 340 18.52 -1.88 4.10
C GLY A 340 17.71 -0.60 4.22
N TYR A 341 17.71 0.25 3.18
CA TYR A 341 16.90 1.47 3.14
C TYR A 341 15.98 1.57 1.91
N GLY A 342 15.75 0.42 1.22
CA GLY A 342 14.60 0.24 0.34
C GLY A 342 14.78 0.63 -1.12
N GLN A 343 15.93 0.33 -1.72
CA GLN A 343 16.17 0.54 -3.15
C GLN A 343 15.28 -0.34 -4.03
N TYR A 344 15.08 -1.60 -3.64
CA TYR A 344 14.51 -2.62 -4.50
C TYR A 344 12.98 -2.63 -4.47
N PRO A 345 12.33 -2.56 -5.65
CA PRO A 345 10.88 -2.46 -5.76
C PRO A 345 10.13 -3.63 -5.12
N ILE A 346 9.01 -3.31 -4.45
CA ILE A 346 8.01 -4.24 -3.92
C ILE A 346 6.60 -3.72 -4.24
N THR A 347 5.57 -4.58 -4.19
CA THR A 347 4.20 -4.14 -4.42
C THR A 347 3.61 -3.47 -3.18
N VAL A 348 2.59 -2.62 -3.37
CA VAL A 348 1.86 -2.00 -2.26
C VAL A 348 1.12 -3.06 -1.44
N LEU A 349 0.58 -4.09 -2.11
CA LEU A 349 -0.07 -5.22 -1.45
C LEU A 349 0.90 -6.00 -0.55
N ASP A 350 2.10 -6.31 -1.05
CA ASP A 350 3.11 -7.02 -0.25
C ASP A 350 3.58 -6.18 0.94
N HIS A 351 3.75 -4.86 0.73
CA HIS A 351 4.15 -3.96 1.83
C HIS A 351 3.06 -3.82 2.89
N ALA A 352 1.77 -3.71 2.47
CA ALA A 352 0.63 -3.72 3.39
C ALA A 352 0.54 -5.03 4.19
N ASN A 353 0.79 -6.18 3.53
CA ASN A 353 0.81 -7.49 4.20
C ASN A 353 2.00 -7.60 5.17
N GLY A 354 3.14 -7.04 4.81
CA GLY A 354 4.31 -6.96 5.67
C GLY A 354 4.02 -6.21 6.97
N VAL A 355 3.47 -4.99 6.88
CA VAL A 355 3.12 -4.21 8.09
C VAL A 355 1.94 -4.79 8.85
N ALA A 356 1.04 -5.57 8.19
CA ALA A 356 -0.01 -6.32 8.89
C ALA A 356 0.56 -7.42 9.80
N THR A 357 1.67 -8.05 9.42
CA THR A 357 2.39 -9.00 10.28
C THR A 357 2.94 -8.32 11.55
N PHE A 358 3.48 -7.12 11.44
CA PHE A 358 3.90 -6.33 12.61
C PHE A 358 2.71 -5.90 13.46
N ALA A 359 1.61 -5.44 12.85
CA ALA A 359 0.36 -5.11 13.55
C ALA A 359 -0.19 -6.28 14.39
N ASN A 360 0.04 -7.51 13.92
CA ASN A 360 -0.39 -8.76 14.56
C ASN A 360 0.71 -9.43 15.38
N GLN A 361 1.60 -8.64 15.99
CA GLN A 361 2.67 -9.13 16.87
C GLN A 361 3.54 -10.24 16.24
N GLY A 362 3.82 -10.14 14.94
CA GLY A 362 4.65 -11.08 14.19
C GLY A 362 3.94 -12.32 13.65
N VAL A 363 2.63 -12.42 13.84
CA VAL A 363 1.80 -13.48 13.25
C VAL A 363 1.41 -13.10 11.84
N TYR A 364 1.92 -13.83 10.89
CA TYR A 364 1.63 -13.66 9.46
C TYR A 364 0.35 -14.40 9.05
N PHE A 365 -0.49 -13.72 8.30
CA PHE A 365 -1.53 -14.30 7.45
C PHE A 365 -1.28 -13.90 5.99
N LYS A 366 -1.49 -14.82 5.04
CA LYS A 366 -1.48 -14.46 3.62
C LYS A 366 -2.62 -13.50 3.32
N ALA A 367 -2.32 -12.36 2.72
CA ALA A 367 -3.34 -11.44 2.23
C ALA A 367 -4.26 -12.16 1.24
N HIS A 368 -5.59 -11.97 1.37
CA HIS A 368 -6.59 -12.63 0.53
C HIS A 368 -7.83 -11.78 0.32
N PHE A 369 -8.56 -12.07 -0.78
CA PHE A 369 -9.70 -11.29 -1.26
C PHE A 369 -11.02 -12.06 -1.22
N VAL A 370 -10.97 -13.39 -1.11
CA VAL A 370 -12.16 -14.24 -1.05
C VAL A 370 -12.36 -14.75 0.36
N ARG A 371 -13.56 -14.59 0.90
CA ARG A 371 -13.97 -15.18 2.17
C ARG A 371 -14.61 -16.56 1.97
N LYS A 372 -15.52 -16.68 0.98
CA LYS A 372 -16.14 -17.94 0.58
C LYS A 372 -16.67 -17.88 -0.85
N VAL A 373 -16.77 -19.06 -1.46
CA VAL A 373 -17.41 -19.30 -2.75
C VAL A 373 -18.51 -20.31 -2.56
N GLU A 374 -19.73 -19.99 -2.98
CA GLU A 374 -20.90 -20.84 -2.91
C GLU A 374 -21.46 -21.07 -4.32
N LYS A 375 -22.04 -22.24 -4.56
CA LYS A 375 -22.73 -22.58 -5.82
C LYS A 375 -24.14 -23.05 -5.49
N GLN A 376 -25.11 -22.63 -6.30
CA GLN A 376 -26.48 -23.06 -6.09
C GLN A 376 -26.64 -24.51 -6.54
N ASN A 377 -27.17 -25.32 -5.65
CA ASN A 377 -27.51 -26.72 -5.93
C ASN A 377 -28.75 -26.73 -6.86
N PRO A 378 -28.65 -27.31 -8.06
CA PRO A 378 -29.73 -27.27 -9.04
C PRO A 378 -30.98 -28.05 -8.61
N VAL A 379 -30.83 -29.03 -7.71
CA VAL A 379 -31.94 -29.87 -7.21
C VAL A 379 -32.65 -29.22 -6.04
N THR A 380 -31.88 -28.77 -5.04
CA THR A 380 -32.44 -28.25 -3.78
C THR A 380 -32.67 -26.74 -3.79
N GLY A 381 -32.04 -26.00 -4.72
CA GLY A 381 -32.02 -24.54 -4.77
C GLY A 381 -31.20 -23.89 -3.64
N LYS A 382 -30.59 -24.66 -2.75
CA LYS A 382 -29.74 -24.17 -1.65
C LYS A 382 -28.36 -23.77 -2.18
N TRP A 383 -27.69 -22.88 -1.43
CA TRP A 383 -26.32 -22.48 -1.71
C TRP A 383 -25.35 -23.36 -0.92
N ASP A 384 -24.58 -24.18 -1.63
CA ASP A 384 -23.57 -25.06 -1.05
C ASP A 384 -22.20 -24.37 -1.07
N LEU A 385 -21.45 -24.45 0.04
CA LEU A 385 -20.09 -23.96 0.11
C LEU A 385 -19.17 -24.85 -0.75
N VAL A 386 -18.55 -24.27 -1.78
CA VAL A 386 -17.67 -25.01 -2.70
C VAL A 386 -16.20 -24.59 -2.58
N GLY A 387 -15.91 -23.46 -1.94
CA GLY A 387 -14.55 -23.00 -1.69
C GLY A 387 -14.44 -21.95 -0.59
N SER A 388 -13.35 -22.02 0.15
CA SER A 388 -12.90 -20.98 1.08
C SER A 388 -11.40 -21.07 1.27
N PRO A 389 -10.68 -19.96 1.49
CA PRO A 389 -9.26 -20.00 1.77
C PRO A 389 -9.02 -20.69 3.13
N LYS A 390 -8.12 -21.69 3.15
CA LYS A 390 -7.70 -22.40 4.37
C LYS A 390 -6.45 -21.73 4.93
N LEU A 391 -6.61 -20.56 5.55
CA LEU A 391 -5.50 -19.77 6.09
C LEU A 391 -5.34 -20.01 7.59
N LYS A 392 -4.07 -20.10 8.01
CA LYS A 392 -3.69 -20.19 9.43
C LYS A 392 -2.63 -19.15 9.71
N GLY A 393 -2.77 -18.45 10.85
CA GLY A 393 -1.75 -17.56 11.35
C GLY A 393 -0.46 -18.32 11.67
N GLN A 394 0.67 -17.73 11.34
CA GLN A 394 2.00 -18.31 11.59
C GLN A 394 2.86 -17.27 12.31
N GLN A 395 3.34 -17.57 13.51
CA GLN A 395 4.32 -16.72 14.17
C GLN A 395 5.62 -16.76 13.36
N ARG A 396 5.95 -15.69 12.65
CA ARG A 396 7.11 -15.61 11.76
C ARG A 396 8.19 -14.66 12.22
N ILE A 397 7.82 -13.67 13.04
CA ILE A 397 8.74 -12.73 13.68
C ILE A 397 8.45 -12.79 15.18
N LYS A 398 9.48 -12.76 16.03
CA LYS A 398 9.32 -12.83 17.47
C LYS A 398 8.52 -11.63 18.00
N LYS A 399 7.61 -11.87 18.96
CA LYS A 399 6.76 -10.81 19.54
C LYS A 399 7.58 -9.67 20.14
N ASP A 400 8.65 -9.99 20.85
CA ASP A 400 9.51 -9.02 21.52
C ASP A 400 10.22 -8.11 20.51
N VAL A 401 10.68 -8.68 19.38
CA VAL A 401 11.23 -7.91 18.26
C VAL A 401 10.18 -6.95 17.68
N VAL A 402 8.95 -7.42 17.47
CA VAL A 402 7.86 -6.58 16.97
C VAL A 402 7.48 -5.49 17.96
N ALA A 403 7.52 -5.77 19.27
CA ALA A 403 7.23 -4.79 20.31
C ALA A 403 8.23 -3.62 20.25
N ASP A 404 9.52 -3.89 20.10
CA ASP A 404 10.55 -2.86 19.97
C ASP A 404 10.47 -2.10 18.64
N VAL A 405 10.22 -2.78 17.51
CA VAL A 405 9.95 -2.10 16.24
C VAL A 405 8.78 -1.15 16.38
N THR A 406 7.69 -1.61 16.99
CA THR A 406 6.45 -0.84 17.16
C THR A 406 6.66 0.36 18.09
N SER A 407 7.40 0.21 19.18
CA SER A 407 7.66 1.31 20.12
C SER A 407 8.36 2.50 19.45
N VAL A 408 9.33 2.22 18.57
CA VAL A 408 10.01 3.27 17.79
C VAL A 408 9.06 3.88 16.77
N LEU A 409 8.30 3.06 16.03
CA LEU A 409 7.41 3.53 14.97
C LEU A 409 6.18 4.26 15.49
N GLU A 410 5.76 4.04 16.75
CA GLU A 410 4.64 4.75 17.40
C GLU A 410 4.96 6.22 17.64
N GLU A 411 6.23 6.58 17.77
CA GLU A 411 6.68 7.96 17.90
C GLU A 411 6.76 8.69 16.56
N TYR A 412 6.87 7.95 15.46
CA TYR A 412 7.10 8.50 14.12
C TYR A 412 5.99 9.44 13.61
N PRO A 413 4.67 9.21 13.85
CA PRO A 413 3.59 10.12 13.44
C PRO A 413 3.75 11.55 13.96
N ALA A 414 4.34 11.70 15.15
CA ALA A 414 4.65 13.01 15.72
C ALA A 414 5.78 13.70 14.95
N ALA A 415 6.83 12.98 14.64
CA ALA A 415 8.00 13.51 13.93
C ALA A 415 7.65 14.01 12.51
N VAL A 416 6.62 13.44 11.86
CA VAL A 416 6.19 13.82 10.50
C VAL A 416 4.86 14.57 10.45
N ASN A 417 4.31 14.94 11.60
CA ASN A 417 3.01 15.64 11.75
C ASN A 417 1.86 14.91 11.04
N ARG A 418 1.74 13.59 11.28
CA ARG A 418 0.71 12.71 10.69
C ARG A 418 -0.03 11.85 11.73
N ARG A 419 -0.16 12.35 12.97
CA ARG A 419 -0.94 11.67 14.01
C ARG A 419 -2.38 11.45 13.55
N LEU A 420 -2.91 10.27 13.87
CA LEU A 420 -4.32 9.97 13.64
C LEU A 420 -5.23 10.80 14.56
N ASP A 421 -6.47 11.01 14.09
CA ASP A 421 -7.47 11.77 14.85
C ASP A 421 -7.77 11.12 16.21
N ASN A 422 -8.24 11.94 17.12
CA ASN A 422 -8.66 11.54 18.47
C ASN A 422 -7.56 10.90 19.33
N GLY A 423 -6.28 11.17 19.03
CA GLY A 423 -5.15 10.62 19.78
C GLY A 423 -5.03 9.09 19.70
N ARG A 424 -5.51 8.47 18.61
CA ARG A 424 -5.28 7.06 18.35
C ARG A 424 -3.81 6.84 18.00
N LYS A 425 -3.20 5.90 18.69
CA LYS A 425 -1.82 5.49 18.42
C LYS A 425 -1.72 4.72 17.11
N ALA A 426 -0.68 4.99 16.35
CA ALA A 426 -0.33 4.26 15.14
C ALA A 426 1.19 4.15 15.05
N ALA A 427 1.68 3.05 14.54
CA ALA A 427 3.07 2.86 14.18
C ALA A 427 3.22 3.12 12.68
N GLU A 428 4.09 4.06 12.29
CA GLU A 428 4.14 4.57 10.93
C GLU A 428 5.57 4.71 10.42
N LYS A 429 5.74 4.71 9.09
CA LYS A 429 7.00 5.04 8.44
C LYS A 429 6.77 5.60 7.04
N THR A 430 7.42 6.72 6.75
CA THR A 430 7.47 7.27 5.39
C THR A 430 8.54 6.56 4.56
N GLY A 431 8.29 6.50 3.26
CA GLY A 431 9.27 6.18 2.24
C GLY A 431 9.33 7.28 1.19
N THR A 432 10.50 7.56 0.69
CA THR A 432 10.72 8.44 -0.46
C THR A 432 11.90 7.88 -1.22
N TRP A 433 11.77 7.75 -2.53
CA TRP A 433 12.85 7.28 -3.38
C TRP A 433 13.11 8.30 -4.49
N GLU A 434 14.34 8.71 -4.61
CA GLU A 434 14.78 9.68 -5.61
C GLU A 434 14.58 9.15 -7.03
N LEU A 435 14.34 10.07 -7.98
CA LEU A 435 14.19 9.72 -9.38
C LEU A 435 15.49 9.18 -9.99
N GLY A 436 16.62 9.68 -9.51
CA GLY A 436 17.94 9.34 -10.05
C GLY A 436 18.23 10.01 -11.40
N ASP A 437 17.51 11.10 -11.75
CA ASP A 437 17.75 11.88 -12.97
C ASP A 437 18.82 12.95 -12.69
N PRO A 438 20.00 12.90 -13.35
CA PRO A 438 21.05 13.91 -13.17
C PRO A 438 20.61 15.35 -13.47
N LYS A 439 19.57 15.52 -14.31
CA LYS A 439 18.99 16.83 -14.63
C LYS A 439 18.04 17.33 -13.52
N GLN A 440 17.62 16.45 -12.62
CA GLN A 440 16.71 16.73 -11.52
C GLN A 440 17.17 15.99 -10.26
N PRO A 441 18.33 16.31 -9.70
CA PRO A 441 19.01 15.49 -8.67
C PRO A 441 18.21 15.40 -7.35
N LEU A 442 17.34 16.36 -7.09
CA LEU A 442 16.51 16.38 -5.88
C LEU A 442 15.06 15.91 -6.12
N ALA A 443 14.75 15.41 -7.33
CA ALA A 443 13.41 14.97 -7.65
C ALA A 443 13.14 13.57 -7.10
N ASN A 444 11.94 13.40 -6.55
CA ASN A 444 11.45 12.08 -6.11
C ASN A 444 10.69 11.40 -7.25
N GLY A 445 10.84 10.09 -7.37
CA GLY A 445 10.10 9.23 -8.29
C GLY A 445 8.96 8.47 -7.63
N ASP A 446 9.13 8.16 -6.34
CA ASP A 446 8.18 7.39 -5.53
C ASP A 446 8.09 7.95 -4.12
N ALA A 447 6.88 7.94 -3.57
CA ALA A 447 6.62 8.38 -2.20
C ALA A 447 5.63 7.44 -1.52
N TRP A 448 5.88 7.09 -0.24
CA TRP A 448 5.12 6.12 0.51
C TRP A 448 4.78 6.60 1.91
N MET A 449 3.64 6.15 2.40
CA MET A 449 3.29 6.13 3.81
C MET A 449 2.74 4.75 4.14
N VAL A 450 3.35 4.08 5.10
CA VAL A 450 2.89 2.80 5.59
C VAL A 450 2.77 2.83 7.09
N GLY A 451 1.84 2.06 7.62
CA GLY A 451 1.68 2.00 9.06
C GLY A 451 0.50 1.14 9.48
N TYR A 452 0.33 1.03 10.78
CA TYR A 452 -0.67 0.16 11.37
C TYR A 452 -1.12 0.64 12.75
N THR A 453 -2.29 0.17 13.11
CA THR A 453 -2.80 0.02 14.48
C THR A 453 -2.98 -1.47 14.74
N PRO A 454 -3.24 -1.94 15.96
CA PRO A 454 -3.58 -3.36 16.18
C PRO A 454 -4.79 -3.86 15.38
N GLN A 455 -5.62 -2.94 14.84
CA GLN A 455 -6.88 -3.25 14.18
C GLN A 455 -6.84 -3.14 12.65
N LEU A 456 -5.88 -2.41 12.09
CA LEU A 456 -5.81 -2.16 10.65
C LEU A 456 -4.38 -1.79 10.24
N ALA A 457 -3.90 -2.38 9.15
CA ALA A 457 -2.60 -2.11 8.55
C ALA A 457 -2.79 -1.57 7.13
N THR A 458 -2.07 -0.51 6.77
CA THR A 458 -2.29 0.19 5.49
C THR A 458 -0.97 0.61 4.86
N ALA A 459 -0.86 0.43 3.55
CA ALA A 459 0.20 1.00 2.72
C ALA A 459 -0.39 1.91 1.66
N VAL A 460 0.23 3.08 1.48
CA VAL A 460 -0.10 4.08 0.46
C VAL A 460 1.15 4.41 -0.34
N TRP A 461 1.03 4.39 -1.66
CA TRP A 461 2.05 4.82 -2.60
C TRP A 461 1.53 5.94 -3.50
N VAL A 462 2.41 6.86 -3.86
CA VAL A 462 2.19 7.91 -4.87
C VAL A 462 3.36 7.94 -5.84
N GLY A 463 3.05 7.92 -7.13
CA GLY A 463 4.01 7.99 -8.22
C GLY A 463 3.38 8.56 -9.49
N ASN A 464 3.96 8.28 -10.64
CA ASN A 464 3.39 8.65 -11.94
C ASN A 464 2.68 7.48 -12.63
N LYS A 465 1.66 7.79 -13.42
CA LYS A 465 1.08 6.87 -14.41
C LYS A 465 2.09 6.65 -15.54
N GLY A 466 2.37 5.43 -15.90
CA GLY A 466 3.34 5.12 -16.95
C GLY A 466 4.77 5.21 -16.46
N ASN A 467 5.65 5.88 -17.22
CA ASN A 467 7.08 5.93 -16.90
C ASN A 467 7.36 6.69 -15.60
N ARG A 468 8.34 6.23 -14.84
CA ARG A 468 8.82 6.87 -13.63
C ARG A 468 9.38 8.26 -13.95
N LYS A 469 8.78 9.30 -13.36
CA LYS A 469 9.13 10.73 -13.55
C LYS A 469 9.07 11.45 -12.22
N ALA A 470 9.62 12.65 -12.15
CA ALA A 470 9.52 13.52 -10.98
C ALA A 470 8.07 13.68 -10.53
N ILE A 471 7.80 13.42 -9.26
CA ILE A 471 6.50 13.62 -8.65
C ILE A 471 6.46 14.97 -7.94
N LYS A 472 5.62 15.86 -8.45
CA LYS A 472 5.42 17.21 -7.90
C LYS A 472 3.94 17.43 -7.64
N ASP A 473 3.63 18.15 -6.57
CA ASP A 473 2.26 18.57 -6.27
C ASP A 473 1.79 19.70 -7.23
N LYS A 474 0.54 20.13 -7.08
CA LYS A 474 -0.06 21.20 -7.86
C LYS A 474 0.68 22.54 -7.78
N ASN A 475 1.51 22.74 -6.77
CA ASN A 475 2.33 23.93 -6.57
C ASN A 475 3.77 23.74 -7.06
N GLY A 476 4.10 22.61 -7.70
CA GLY A 476 5.44 22.28 -8.18
C GLY A 476 6.41 21.80 -7.10
N LYS A 477 5.97 21.59 -5.85
CA LYS A 477 6.80 21.09 -4.76
C LYS A 477 6.96 19.56 -4.87
N ASN A 478 8.18 19.07 -4.63
CA ASN A 478 8.45 17.63 -4.61
C ASN A 478 7.57 16.92 -3.58
N ILE A 479 6.92 15.82 -4.01
CA ILE A 479 6.13 14.96 -3.14
C ILE A 479 7.06 14.03 -2.38
N SER A 480 6.91 14.00 -1.06
CA SER A 480 7.60 13.08 -0.14
C SER A 480 6.59 12.19 0.57
N GLY A 481 7.07 11.19 1.31
CA GLY A 481 6.19 10.26 2.01
C GLY A 481 5.25 10.91 3.03
N SER A 482 5.69 11.95 3.71
CA SER A 482 4.86 12.70 4.68
C SER A 482 3.86 13.68 4.03
N SER A 483 4.00 14.00 2.74
CA SER A 483 3.12 14.93 2.03
C SER A 483 1.80 14.25 1.60
N ILE A 484 1.56 14.03 0.30
CA ILE A 484 0.30 13.44 -0.20
C ILE A 484 0.08 12.00 0.32
N PRO A 485 1.07 11.08 0.26
CA PRO A 485 0.84 9.74 0.81
C PRO A 485 0.48 9.75 2.29
N GLY A 486 1.17 10.61 3.08
CA GLY A 486 0.87 10.79 4.51
C GLY A 486 -0.52 11.35 4.75
N ALA A 487 -0.98 12.31 3.93
CA ALA A 487 -2.33 12.88 4.03
C ALA A 487 -3.40 11.83 3.69
N VAL A 488 -3.21 11.05 2.62
CA VAL A 488 -4.10 9.93 2.23
C VAL A 488 -4.18 8.90 3.37
N PHE A 489 -3.03 8.49 3.91
CA PHE A 489 -2.95 7.52 5.00
C PHE A 489 -3.69 8.02 6.25
N GLN A 490 -3.36 9.22 6.72
CA GLN A 490 -3.95 9.84 7.91
C GLN A 490 -5.47 9.94 7.79
N ARG A 491 -5.97 10.47 6.66
CA ARG A 491 -7.39 10.60 6.40
C ARG A 491 -8.10 9.24 6.36
N PHE A 492 -7.56 8.30 5.56
CA PHE A 492 -8.15 6.97 5.46
C PHE A 492 -8.20 6.26 6.81
N MET A 493 -7.08 6.20 7.54
CA MET A 493 -7.00 5.50 8.82
C MET A 493 -7.89 6.15 9.88
N SER A 494 -7.93 7.49 9.94
CA SER A 494 -8.81 8.21 10.85
C SER A 494 -10.29 7.92 10.56
N ASP A 495 -10.70 7.99 9.29
CA ASP A 495 -12.08 7.70 8.87
C ASP A 495 -12.43 6.21 9.07
N ALA A 496 -11.51 5.30 8.75
CA ALA A 496 -11.71 3.86 8.87
C ALA A 496 -11.91 3.39 10.31
N LEU A 497 -11.22 4.04 11.25
CA LEU A 497 -11.22 3.68 12.67
C LEU A 497 -12.11 4.59 13.52
N LYS A 498 -12.83 5.52 12.91
CA LYS A 498 -13.79 6.41 13.61
C LYS A 498 -14.88 5.56 14.28
N GLY A 499 -15.09 5.83 15.57
CA GLY A 499 -16.10 5.13 16.38
C GLY A 499 -15.72 3.72 16.82
N LYS A 500 -14.50 3.24 16.50
CA LYS A 500 -13.96 1.99 17.03
C LYS A 500 -13.16 2.24 18.31
N ASP A 501 -13.13 1.28 19.21
CA ASP A 501 -12.33 1.34 20.43
C ASP A 501 -10.85 1.54 20.09
N LYS A 502 -10.15 2.29 20.93
CA LYS A 502 -8.70 2.43 20.84
C LYS A 502 -8.06 1.19 21.45
N VAL A 503 -7.16 0.58 20.71
CA VAL A 503 -6.36 -0.55 21.18
C VAL A 503 -4.91 -0.10 21.21
N ASP A 504 -4.28 -0.19 22.37
CA ASP A 504 -2.87 0.16 22.56
C ASP A 504 -1.95 -0.97 22.05
N PHE A 505 -0.73 -0.60 21.73
CA PHE A 505 0.33 -1.56 21.41
C PHE A 505 0.91 -2.17 22.69
N PRO A 506 1.49 -3.38 22.60
CA PRO A 506 2.31 -3.93 23.69
C PRO A 506 3.49 -3.00 24.01
N PRO A 507 3.94 -2.95 25.27
CA PRO A 507 5.13 -2.18 25.64
C PRO A 507 6.39 -2.74 24.98
N ALA A 508 7.44 -1.90 24.85
CA ALA A 508 8.75 -2.31 24.37
C ALA A 508 9.33 -3.45 25.22
N ALA A 509 10.00 -4.39 24.57
CA ALA A 509 10.63 -5.55 25.19
C ALA A 509 12.11 -5.34 25.49
N HIS A 510 12.74 -4.33 24.88
CA HIS A 510 14.16 -3.98 25.05
C HIS A 510 15.12 -5.11 24.71
N VAL A 511 14.91 -5.74 23.54
CA VAL A 511 15.80 -6.81 23.06
C VAL A 511 17.10 -6.26 22.48
N GLY A 512 18.12 -7.11 22.44
CA GLY A 512 19.43 -6.81 21.86
C GLY A 512 20.39 -6.15 22.84
N LYS A 513 21.58 -5.78 22.32
CA LYS A 513 22.68 -5.20 23.06
C LYS A 513 22.97 -3.79 22.57
N ASP A 514 23.28 -2.88 23.49
CA ASP A 514 23.50 -1.46 23.19
C ASP A 514 24.88 -1.20 22.57
N ASP A 515 25.84 -2.08 22.80
CA ASP A 515 27.26 -1.97 22.39
C ASP A 515 27.58 -2.60 21.03
N THR A 516 26.58 -2.93 20.25
CA THR A 516 26.72 -3.64 18.97
C THR A 516 26.94 -2.75 17.75
N GLY A 517 26.76 -1.44 17.88
CA GLY A 517 26.89 -0.48 16.78
C GLY A 517 28.32 -0.02 16.52
N ASN A 518 28.55 0.64 15.38
CA ASN A 518 29.82 1.23 14.99
C ASN A 518 29.97 2.72 15.35
N GLY A 519 29.01 3.26 16.10
CA GLY A 519 28.99 4.67 16.53
C GLY A 519 29.86 4.93 17.75
N GLU A 520 30.13 6.21 18.00
CA GLU A 520 30.89 6.68 19.14
C GLU A 520 30.02 6.67 20.40
N ALA A 521 30.61 6.37 21.56
CA ALA A 521 29.95 6.58 22.83
C ALA A 521 29.60 8.07 23.00
N PRO A 522 28.49 8.43 23.68
CA PRO A 522 28.23 9.82 24.01
C PRO A 522 29.39 10.33 24.89
N PRO A 523 29.75 11.62 24.76
CA PRO A 523 30.66 12.21 25.74
C PRO A 523 30.12 11.91 27.14
N PRO A 524 31.00 11.60 28.12
CA PRO A 524 30.53 11.44 29.49
C PRO A 524 29.76 12.71 29.88
N GLU A 525 28.57 12.51 30.44
CA GLU A 525 27.81 13.63 31.00
C GLU A 525 28.72 14.36 31.97
N GLN A 526 29.03 15.61 31.67
CA GLN A 526 29.76 16.44 32.63
C GLN A 526 28.88 16.50 33.88
N PRO A 527 29.41 16.19 35.06
CA PRO A 527 28.64 16.31 36.27
C PRO A 527 28.08 17.73 36.33
N ASN A 528 26.77 17.82 36.55
CA ASN A 528 26.08 19.09 36.75
C ASN A 528 26.74 19.80 37.92
N CYS A 529 27.73 20.62 37.62
CA CYS A 529 28.26 21.57 38.59
C CYS A 529 27.18 22.65 38.82
N ASP A 530 27.02 23.11 40.07
CA ASP A 530 26.15 24.23 40.34
C ASP A 530 26.62 25.46 39.55
N PRO A 531 25.75 26.43 39.26
CA PRO A 531 26.10 27.60 38.46
C PRO A 531 27.23 28.46 39.02
N LEU A 532 27.65 28.19 40.24
CA LEU A 532 28.75 28.87 40.94
C LEU A 532 30.03 28.04 41.03
N GLY A 533 30.05 26.78 40.50
CA GLY A 533 31.24 25.91 40.48
C GLY A 533 31.71 25.41 41.84
N LEU A 534 30.89 25.54 42.89
CA LEU A 534 31.28 25.23 44.26
C LEU A 534 31.05 23.75 44.63
N PHE A 535 30.22 23.02 43.91
CA PHE A 535 29.95 21.60 44.16
C PHE A 535 29.92 20.80 42.86
N CYS A 536 31.01 20.11 42.55
CA CYS A 536 31.06 19.04 41.54
C CYS A 536 31.18 17.70 42.25
N PRO A 537 30.15 16.84 42.29
CA PRO A 537 30.31 15.50 42.83
C PRO A 537 31.23 14.67 41.89
N GLY A 538 32.44 14.38 42.32
CA GLY A 538 33.34 13.44 41.62
C GLY A 538 34.70 13.95 41.20
N GLY A 539 35.22 15.03 41.79
CA GLY A 539 36.61 15.41 41.64
C GLY A 539 37.54 14.46 42.46
N PRO A 540 38.61 13.90 41.87
CA PRO A 540 39.54 13.08 42.64
C PRO A 540 40.27 13.94 43.66
N ASN A 541 40.22 13.55 44.93
CA ASN A 541 41.06 14.05 46.00
C ASN A 541 42.54 13.80 45.66
N GLY A 542 43.30 14.86 45.48
CA GLY A 542 44.76 14.82 45.39
C GLY A 542 45.32 16.12 45.89
N GLY A 543 45.81 16.09 47.13
CA GLY A 543 46.35 17.23 47.86
C GLY A 543 47.66 17.80 47.30
N GLY A 544 47.93 19.06 47.67
CA GLY A 544 49.21 19.70 47.47
C GLY A 544 49.12 21.22 47.29
N ASN A 545 49.26 21.93 48.40
CA ASN A 545 49.45 23.38 48.54
C ASN A 545 50.94 23.74 48.45
N PRO A 546 51.44 24.99 48.54
CA PRO A 546 50.92 26.32 48.08
C PRO A 546 52.05 27.16 47.39
N GLY A 547 51.64 28.32 46.87
CA GLY A 547 52.67 29.35 46.62
C GLY A 547 52.32 30.44 45.57
N GLY A 548 51.86 31.55 46.07
CA GLY A 548 52.36 32.89 45.85
C GLY A 548 52.12 33.64 44.54
N GLY A 549 51.44 34.80 44.62
CA GLY A 549 51.76 35.93 43.76
C GLY A 549 50.62 36.59 42.98
N ASN A 550 50.04 37.63 43.61
CA ASN A 550 49.24 38.69 42.96
C ASN A 550 50.21 39.81 42.53
N PRO A 551 49.86 40.91 41.83
CA PRO A 551 48.58 41.46 41.41
C PRO A 551 48.58 42.20 40.05
N GLY A 552 47.39 42.61 39.62
CA GLY A 552 47.29 43.90 38.92
C GLY A 552 46.38 44.00 37.72
N GLY A 553 45.31 44.74 37.87
CA GLY A 553 44.79 45.77 36.97
C GLY A 553 43.66 45.42 36.02
N GLY A 554 42.46 45.76 36.35
CA GLY A 554 41.69 46.91 36.00
C GLY A 554 40.88 46.81 34.72
N GLY A 555 39.55 46.96 34.86
CA GLY A 555 38.72 47.48 33.76
C GLY A 555 37.37 46.77 33.56
N THR A 556 36.36 47.25 34.23
CA THR A 556 34.90 47.08 33.97
C THR A 556 34.39 48.04 32.91
N PRO A 557 33.13 48.12 32.51
CA PRO A 557 32.08 47.06 32.37
C PRO A 557 31.26 47.24 31.05
N GLY A 558 30.32 46.37 30.79
CA GLY A 558 29.25 46.70 29.83
C GLY A 558 28.42 45.53 29.29
N GLY A 559 27.29 45.34 29.84
CA GLY A 559 26.02 45.13 29.14
C GLY A 559 25.67 43.79 28.51
N GLY A 560 24.87 43.03 29.18
CA GLY A 560 23.55 42.53 28.88
C GLY A 560 23.29 41.75 27.56
N GLY A 561 22.71 40.59 27.70
CA GLY A 561 22.00 39.94 26.63
C GLY A 561 22.03 38.41 26.73
N ASP A 562 21.01 37.90 27.38
CA ASP A 562 20.66 36.49 27.43
C ASP A 562 20.24 35.96 26.03
N PRO A 563 20.73 34.81 25.53
CA PRO A 563 20.18 34.18 24.37
C PRO A 563 19.72 32.77 24.67
N ASN A 564 18.50 32.62 25.18
CA ASN A 564 17.79 31.35 25.10
C ASN A 564 16.42 31.61 24.53
N LEU A 565 16.23 31.20 23.26
CA LEU A 565 15.04 30.55 22.72
C LEU A 565 15.14 30.52 21.17
N PRO A 566 14.91 29.41 20.51
CA PRO A 566 14.92 29.37 19.06
C PRO A 566 13.57 29.80 18.51
N ASP A 567 13.58 30.89 17.77
CA ASP A 567 12.46 31.37 16.98
C ASP A 567 12.37 30.64 15.65
N PHE A 568 11.15 30.29 15.29
CA PHE A 568 10.78 29.73 13.98
C PHE A 568 10.64 30.84 12.94
N PRO A 569 11.04 30.63 11.67
CA PRO A 569 11.01 31.66 10.65
C PRO A 569 9.64 31.81 9.99
N GLY A 570 9.14 33.00 10.05
CA GLY A 570 8.08 33.51 9.19
C GLY A 570 8.64 34.51 8.19
N ARG A 571 8.53 34.21 6.94
CA ARG A 571 8.31 34.96 5.69
C ARG A 571 9.23 36.11 5.22
N PRO A 572 9.16 36.44 3.88
CA PRO A 572 10.33 36.68 3.05
C PRO A 572 10.47 38.14 2.63
N GLY A 573 11.64 38.46 2.17
CA GLY A 573 11.90 39.76 1.50
C GLY A 573 13.29 39.87 0.91
N GLY A 574 13.38 39.75 -0.36
CA GLY A 574 14.05 40.53 -1.35
C GLY A 574 15.57 40.81 -1.28
N GLY A 575 16.26 40.38 -2.31
CA GLY A 575 17.22 41.25 -2.96
C GLY A 575 18.69 40.88 -2.90
N GLY A 576 19.21 40.38 -4.01
CA GLY A 576 20.39 40.91 -4.63
C GLY A 576 21.75 40.26 -4.41
N GLY A 577 22.27 39.64 -5.44
CA GLY A 577 23.62 39.93 -5.90
C GLY A 577 24.74 38.94 -5.63
N GLY A 578 25.11 38.19 -6.66
CA GLY A 578 26.47 38.17 -7.17
C GLY A 578 27.45 37.10 -6.76
N GLY A 579 27.78 36.23 -7.70
CA GLY A 579 29.16 35.90 -7.97
C GLY A 579 29.71 34.55 -7.59
N GLY A 580 29.77 33.64 -8.56
CA GLY A 580 31.03 33.10 -9.03
C GLY A 580 31.55 31.78 -8.50
N GLY A 581 31.57 30.79 -9.38
CA GLY A 581 32.74 29.96 -9.53
C GLY A 581 32.69 28.48 -9.22
N GLY A 582 32.62 27.67 -10.26
CA GLY A 582 33.43 26.47 -10.42
C GLY A 582 32.87 25.14 -9.85
N GLY A 583 32.27 24.30 -10.65
CA GLY A 583 32.96 23.35 -11.51
C GLY A 583 33.07 21.99 -10.85
N GLY A 584 32.28 21.00 -11.32
CA GLY A 584 32.50 19.60 -10.96
C GLY A 584 31.37 18.72 -11.43
N LEU A 585 31.24 18.55 -12.75
CA LEU A 585 30.40 17.54 -13.38
C LEU A 585 30.95 16.16 -13.13
N LEU A 586 30.15 15.26 -12.54
CA LEU A 586 30.37 13.83 -12.62
C LEU A 586 29.18 13.19 -13.34
N PRO A 587 29.43 12.32 -14.32
CA PRO A 587 28.40 11.62 -15.06
C PRO A 587 27.86 10.44 -14.27
N SER A 588 26.54 10.46 -14.00
CA SER A 588 25.81 9.30 -13.54
C SER A 588 25.47 8.44 -14.75
N THR A 589 26.08 7.29 -14.86
CA THR A 589 25.66 6.22 -15.75
C THR A 589 24.67 5.30 -15.04
N ALA A 590 23.40 5.76 -14.97
CA ALA A 590 22.30 4.84 -14.82
C ALA A 590 21.73 4.58 -16.23
N PRO A 591 21.51 3.31 -16.64
CA PRO A 591 21.00 3.01 -17.97
C PRO A 591 19.55 3.51 -18.10
N ARG A 592 19.29 4.25 -19.17
CA ARG A 592 17.95 4.61 -19.61
C ARG A 592 17.17 3.35 -19.85
N GLN A 593 16.06 3.19 -19.16
CA GLN A 593 15.02 2.26 -19.58
C GLN A 593 13.89 3.05 -20.25
N THR A 594 13.75 2.83 -21.54
CA THR A 594 12.56 3.13 -22.33
C THR A 594 11.54 2.01 -22.11
N TYR A 595 10.39 2.35 -21.58
CA TYR A 595 9.12 1.65 -21.77
C TYR A 595 8.01 2.67 -21.98
#